data_0cb8ea4afdc44291775d61006d26bb23
#
_entry.id   0cb8ea4afdc44291775d61006d26bb23
#
_cell.length_a   1.000
_cell.length_b   1.000
_cell.length_c   1.000
_cell.angle_alpha   90.00
_cell.angle_beta   90.00
_cell.angle_gamma   90.00
#
_symmetry.space_group_name_H-M   'P 1'
#
loop_
_entity.id
_entity.type
_entity.pdbx_description
1 polymer ?
#
loop_
_entity_poly.entity_id
_entity_poly.type
_entity_poly.pdbx_seq_one_letter_code
_entity_poly.pdbx_strand_id
1 'polypeptide(L)'
;MVPTPDKSQIVHGLKDACADDALWLVSSIVQYVRETGDVGFVDTVVRYADGGEGTVYDHMKRILDFSAKQVGAHGICKGLRADWNDCLNLGGGESAMVSFLHYWAICNFVELAKKLGRSGDAEYYETMAAAVKKISRQELWDGQWFIRGITAKGRKIGTQADTEGRVHMESNTWAVLSGVADPEQGKLAMDAVDEYLYTPYGLMLNAPCFTVPDDDIGFVTRVYPGLKENGSIFSHPNPWAWCAEAVLGRGSRAMKFYDALCPAMQNDRIEVRKAHHPFMTGSAGWAYYAATQYLLGVRPEFDSLTVDPCIPADWKEFTVDRIWRGAEYRIRVTNPKGVEKGVAEIRLNGETVDSIP
;
A
#
# COMPACT_ATOMS: atom_id res chain seq x y z
N MET A 1 -21.78 2.86 -14.07
CA MET A 1 -21.26 3.19 -15.42
C MET A 1 -20.04 4.06 -15.20
N VAL A 2 -18.84 3.56 -15.44
CA VAL A 2 -17.63 4.40 -15.50
C VAL A 2 -17.78 5.20 -16.80
N PRO A 3 -17.73 6.54 -16.76
CA PRO A 3 -17.77 7.32 -18.00
C PRO A 3 -16.61 6.85 -18.88
N THR A 4 -16.88 6.46 -20.11
CA THR A 4 -15.81 6.29 -21.11
C THR A 4 -15.04 7.60 -21.17
N PRO A 5 -13.71 7.60 -20.90
CA PRO A 5 -12.93 8.82 -20.98
C PRO A 5 -13.14 9.42 -22.37
N ASP A 6 -13.38 10.70 -22.41
CA ASP A 6 -13.36 11.45 -23.67
C ASP A 6 -12.00 11.17 -24.33
N LYS A 7 -12.02 10.81 -25.61
CA LYS A 7 -10.78 10.53 -26.37
C LYS A 7 -9.77 11.68 -26.30
N SER A 8 -10.22 12.91 -26.05
CA SER A 8 -9.36 14.07 -25.82
C SER A 8 -8.59 13.98 -24.51
N GLN A 9 -9.06 13.23 -23.50
CA GLN A 9 -8.38 13.03 -22.22
C GLN A 9 -7.33 11.91 -22.25
N ILE A 10 -7.39 11.03 -23.24
CA ILE A 10 -6.46 9.90 -23.40
C ILE A 10 -5.09 10.35 -23.95
N VAL A 11 -4.97 11.56 -24.49
CA VAL A 11 -3.80 12.02 -25.29
C VAL A 11 -2.94 13.03 -24.56
N HIS A 12 -3.14 13.27 -23.27
CA HIS A 12 -2.36 14.29 -22.54
C HIS A 12 -0.92 13.89 -22.22
N GLY A 13 -0.51 12.69 -22.60
CA GLY A 13 0.87 12.25 -22.49
C GLY A 13 1.38 12.14 -21.04
N LEU A 14 2.68 11.90 -20.90
CA LEU A 14 3.36 11.72 -19.61
C LEU A 14 3.21 12.90 -18.62
N LYS A 15 2.91 14.10 -19.11
CA LYS A 15 2.75 15.30 -18.28
C LYS A 15 1.56 15.24 -17.34
N ASP A 16 0.53 14.48 -17.71
CA ASP A 16 -0.73 14.43 -16.98
C ASP A 16 -0.96 13.08 -16.30
N ALA A 17 -0.03 12.13 -16.43
CA ALA A 17 -0.12 10.83 -15.81
C ALA A 17 0.29 10.89 -14.33
N CYS A 18 -0.53 10.34 -13.43
CA CYS A 18 -0.09 9.97 -12.10
C CYS A 18 0.74 8.69 -12.18
N ALA A 19 1.81 8.65 -11.41
CA ALA A 19 2.81 7.60 -11.55
C ALA A 19 2.37 6.25 -10.96
N ASP A 20 1.43 6.27 -10.03
CA ASP A 20 0.95 5.10 -9.30
C ASP A 20 -0.30 4.46 -9.90
N ASP A 21 -1.13 5.20 -10.64
CA ASP A 21 -2.44 4.75 -11.14
C ASP A 21 -2.39 3.36 -11.78
N ALA A 22 -1.46 3.15 -12.70
CA ALA A 22 -1.35 1.89 -13.42
C ALA A 22 -0.79 0.74 -12.54
N LEU A 23 0.07 1.05 -11.56
CA LEU A 23 0.67 0.05 -10.67
C LEU A 23 -0.38 -0.62 -9.78
N TRP A 24 -1.41 0.13 -9.35
CA TRP A 24 -2.53 -0.43 -8.59
C TRP A 24 -3.26 -1.52 -9.35
N LEU A 25 -3.38 -1.39 -10.69
CA LEU A 25 -4.05 -2.38 -11.53
C LEU A 25 -3.33 -3.72 -11.50
N VAL A 26 -2.00 -3.74 -11.52
CA VAL A 26 -1.22 -5.00 -11.49
C VAL A 26 -1.58 -5.82 -10.26
N SER A 27 -1.52 -5.21 -9.09
CA SER A 27 -1.83 -5.88 -7.83
C SER A 27 -3.32 -6.24 -7.71
N SER A 28 -4.22 -5.39 -8.21
CA SER A 28 -5.66 -5.66 -8.21
C SER A 28 -6.02 -6.86 -9.08
N ILE A 29 -5.37 -7.03 -10.23
CA ILE A 29 -5.55 -8.21 -11.10
C ILE A 29 -5.09 -9.48 -10.38
N VAL A 30 -3.94 -9.44 -9.70
CA VAL A 30 -3.45 -10.60 -8.93
C VAL A 30 -4.41 -10.96 -7.81
N GLN A 31 -4.93 -9.96 -7.07
CA GLN A 31 -5.92 -10.19 -6.03
C GLN A 31 -7.23 -10.75 -6.58
N TYR A 32 -7.67 -10.28 -7.75
CA TYR A 32 -8.83 -10.86 -8.45
C TYR A 32 -8.63 -12.35 -8.73
N VAL A 33 -7.48 -12.72 -9.28
CA VAL A 33 -7.17 -14.13 -9.59
C VAL A 33 -7.10 -14.97 -8.31
N ARG A 34 -6.50 -14.45 -7.24
CA ARG A 34 -6.47 -15.14 -5.94
C ARG A 34 -7.87 -15.33 -5.36
N GLU A 35 -8.72 -14.32 -5.45
CA GLU A 35 -10.09 -14.39 -4.92
C GLU A 35 -10.97 -15.35 -5.72
N THR A 36 -10.95 -15.23 -7.04
CA THR A 36 -11.88 -15.96 -7.92
C THR A 36 -11.37 -17.32 -8.40
N GLY A 37 -10.06 -17.50 -8.47
CA GLY A 37 -9.42 -18.64 -9.14
C GLY A 37 -9.45 -18.55 -10.67
N ASP A 38 -9.95 -17.44 -11.24
CA ASP A 38 -10.05 -17.23 -12.69
C ASP A 38 -8.67 -16.86 -13.27
N VAL A 39 -7.82 -17.87 -13.43
CA VAL A 39 -6.50 -17.68 -14.05
C VAL A 39 -6.59 -17.35 -15.55
N GLY A 40 -7.71 -17.70 -16.20
CA GLY A 40 -7.93 -17.42 -17.62
C GLY A 40 -8.14 -15.94 -17.91
N PHE A 41 -8.55 -15.16 -16.91
CA PHE A 41 -8.75 -13.73 -17.05
C PHE A 41 -7.54 -13.00 -17.62
N VAL A 42 -6.33 -13.42 -17.25
CA VAL A 42 -5.10 -12.77 -17.70
C VAL A 42 -4.79 -12.93 -19.19
N ASP A 43 -5.41 -13.91 -19.84
CA ASP A 43 -5.29 -14.14 -21.29
C ASP A 43 -6.35 -13.41 -22.11
N THR A 44 -7.27 -12.68 -21.44
CA THR A 44 -8.27 -11.85 -22.11
C THR A 44 -7.57 -10.72 -22.88
N VAL A 45 -7.88 -10.62 -24.18
CA VAL A 45 -7.32 -9.57 -25.04
C VAL A 45 -8.07 -8.27 -24.86
N VAL A 46 -7.33 -7.19 -24.60
CA VAL A 46 -7.83 -5.83 -24.37
C VAL A 46 -7.05 -4.85 -25.24
N ARG A 47 -7.75 -3.83 -25.77
CA ARG A 47 -7.11 -2.78 -26.58
C ARG A 47 -6.29 -1.84 -25.71
N TYR A 48 -5.10 -1.46 -26.20
CA TYR A 48 -4.34 -0.34 -25.63
C TYR A 48 -4.98 1.01 -26.02
N ALA A 49 -4.92 1.98 -25.13
CA ALA A 49 -5.44 3.32 -25.39
C ALA A 49 -4.71 4.04 -26.55
N ASP A 50 -3.44 3.73 -26.74
CA ASP A 50 -2.55 4.29 -27.77
C ASP A 50 -2.50 3.44 -29.07
N GLY A 51 -3.36 2.43 -29.18
CA GLY A 51 -3.50 1.57 -30.35
C GLY A 51 -2.87 0.20 -30.21
N GLY A 52 -3.39 -0.75 -30.99
CA GLY A 52 -3.07 -2.17 -30.85
C GLY A 52 -3.85 -2.83 -29.71
N GLU A 53 -3.50 -4.08 -29.45
CA GLU A 53 -4.12 -4.87 -28.38
C GLU A 53 -3.10 -5.85 -27.78
N GLY A 54 -3.38 -6.33 -26.59
CA GLY A 54 -2.59 -7.35 -25.89
C GLY A 54 -3.44 -8.03 -24.84
N THR A 55 -2.93 -9.10 -24.28
CA THR A 55 -3.59 -9.76 -23.15
C THR A 55 -3.51 -8.88 -21.90
N VAL A 56 -4.39 -9.11 -20.93
CA VAL A 56 -4.29 -8.48 -19.59
C VAL A 56 -2.89 -8.69 -19.03
N TYR A 57 -2.29 -9.85 -19.23
CA TYR A 57 -0.92 -10.15 -18.83
C TYR A 57 0.11 -9.25 -19.52
N ASP A 58 -0.07 -8.98 -20.84
CA ASP A 58 0.81 -8.04 -21.57
C ASP A 58 0.66 -6.61 -21.09
N HIS A 59 -0.58 -6.20 -20.73
CA HIS A 59 -0.80 -4.92 -20.09
C HIS A 59 -0.04 -4.80 -18.77
N MET A 60 -0.07 -5.83 -17.91
CA MET A 60 0.68 -5.82 -16.64
C MET A 60 2.19 -5.68 -16.89
N LYS A 61 2.76 -6.41 -17.84
CA LYS A 61 4.18 -6.28 -18.23
C LYS A 61 4.50 -4.86 -18.68
N ARG A 62 3.65 -4.30 -19.56
CA ARG A 62 3.83 -2.95 -20.07
C ARG A 62 3.82 -1.89 -18.97
N ILE A 63 2.98 -2.04 -17.95
CA ILE A 63 2.91 -1.16 -16.77
C ILE A 63 4.23 -1.23 -15.98
N LEU A 64 4.70 -2.43 -15.67
CA LEU A 64 5.92 -2.62 -14.90
C LEU A 64 7.16 -2.09 -15.63
N ASP A 65 7.28 -2.39 -16.93
CA ASP A 65 8.38 -1.92 -17.78
C ASP A 65 8.35 -0.40 -17.98
N PHE A 66 7.15 0.19 -18.02
CA PHE A 66 7.01 1.65 -18.08
C PHE A 66 7.59 2.30 -16.83
N SER A 67 7.19 1.85 -15.65
CA SER A 67 7.68 2.40 -14.38
C SER A 67 9.18 2.20 -14.21
N ALA A 68 9.71 1.06 -14.65
CA ALA A 68 11.16 0.79 -14.66
C ALA A 68 11.96 1.76 -15.55
N LYS A 69 11.33 2.30 -16.60
CA LYS A 69 11.94 3.30 -17.50
C LYS A 69 11.76 4.74 -17.00
N GLN A 70 10.75 4.97 -16.15
CA GLN A 70 10.45 6.29 -15.58
C GLN A 70 11.17 6.49 -14.25
N VAL A 71 12.51 6.50 -14.28
CA VAL A 71 13.36 6.73 -13.10
C VAL A 71 14.12 8.04 -13.23
N GLY A 72 14.49 8.63 -12.10
CA GLY A 72 15.33 9.83 -12.04
C GLY A 72 16.81 9.50 -11.94
N ALA A 73 17.61 10.52 -11.59
CA ALA A 73 19.07 10.42 -11.53
C ALA A 73 19.58 9.42 -10.47
N HIS A 74 18.78 9.16 -9.42
CA HIS A 74 19.12 8.23 -8.37
C HIS A 74 18.55 6.81 -8.60
N GLY A 75 17.91 6.57 -9.76
CA GLY A 75 17.30 5.28 -10.08
C GLY A 75 15.96 5.02 -9.36
N ILE A 76 15.40 6.02 -8.73
CA ILE A 76 14.12 6.00 -8.06
C ILE A 76 13.01 6.38 -9.04
N CYS A 77 11.84 5.75 -8.96
CA CYS A 77 10.72 6.04 -9.85
C CYS A 77 10.31 7.51 -9.74
N LYS A 78 10.06 8.15 -10.88
CA LYS A 78 9.53 9.51 -10.93
C LYS A 78 8.09 9.55 -10.45
N GLY A 79 7.72 10.62 -9.75
CA GLY A 79 6.34 10.92 -9.38
C GLY A 79 5.47 11.38 -10.55
N LEU A 80 6.08 11.72 -11.70
CA LEU A 80 5.41 12.31 -12.86
C LEU A 80 4.61 13.55 -12.46
N ARG A 81 3.32 13.63 -12.86
CA ARG A 81 2.45 14.73 -12.41
C ARG A 81 2.26 14.69 -10.89
N ALA A 82 2.00 13.52 -10.35
CA ALA A 82 1.86 13.23 -8.93
C ALA A 82 1.91 11.71 -8.70
N ASP A 83 2.13 11.30 -7.46
CA ASP A 83 1.75 9.96 -7.00
C ASP A 83 0.35 10.01 -6.35
N TRP A 84 0.01 9.09 -5.46
CA TRP A 84 -1.26 9.10 -4.73
C TRP A 84 -1.58 10.45 -4.08
N ASN A 85 -0.57 11.22 -3.68
CA ASN A 85 -0.72 12.58 -3.19
C ASN A 85 -0.74 13.56 -4.36
N ASP A 86 -1.93 13.91 -4.83
CA ASP A 86 -2.16 14.80 -5.98
C ASP A 86 -1.50 16.19 -5.84
N CYS A 87 -1.20 16.60 -4.63
CA CYS A 87 -0.63 17.90 -4.31
C CYS A 87 0.91 17.90 -4.23
N LEU A 88 1.54 16.72 -4.28
CA LEU A 88 3.00 16.57 -4.12
C LEU A 88 3.61 15.94 -5.37
N ASN A 89 4.30 16.74 -6.18
CA ASN A 89 4.93 16.26 -7.41
C ASN A 89 6.45 16.39 -7.45
N LEU A 90 7.06 16.93 -6.40
CA LEU A 90 8.52 17.06 -6.25
C LEU A 90 9.20 17.78 -7.45
N GLY A 91 8.46 18.69 -8.10
CA GLY A 91 8.92 19.36 -9.33
C GLY A 91 9.14 18.40 -10.51
N GLY A 92 8.47 17.25 -10.53
CA GLY A 92 8.71 16.14 -11.47
C GLY A 92 9.86 15.23 -11.05
N GLY A 93 10.23 15.25 -9.79
CA GLY A 93 11.29 14.44 -9.18
C GLY A 93 10.88 13.00 -8.87
N GLU A 94 11.59 12.40 -7.93
CA GLU A 94 11.54 10.96 -7.64
C GLU A 94 10.69 10.68 -6.37
N SER A 95 9.74 9.75 -6.48
CA SER A 95 8.83 9.38 -5.39
C SER A 95 9.22 8.06 -4.74
N ALA A 96 9.41 8.07 -3.43
CA ALA A 96 9.62 6.87 -2.64
C ALA A 96 8.40 5.95 -2.71
N MET A 97 7.19 6.50 -2.56
CA MET A 97 5.96 5.71 -2.60
C MET A 97 5.80 4.96 -3.92
N VAL A 98 6.03 5.63 -5.07
CA VAL A 98 5.93 4.97 -6.38
C VAL A 98 6.94 3.84 -6.51
N SER A 99 8.17 4.02 -6.02
CA SER A 99 9.20 2.97 -6.07
C SER A 99 8.83 1.76 -5.21
N PHE A 100 8.25 1.97 -4.03
CA PHE A 100 7.78 0.90 -3.17
C PHE A 100 6.56 0.18 -3.77
N LEU A 101 5.64 0.92 -4.34
CA LEU A 101 4.48 0.38 -5.04
C LEU A 101 4.90 -0.42 -6.29
N HIS A 102 5.88 0.09 -7.06
CA HIS A 102 6.44 -0.63 -8.21
C HIS A 102 7.07 -1.96 -7.77
N TYR A 103 7.89 -1.96 -6.73
CA TYR A 103 8.46 -3.19 -6.17
C TYR A 103 7.36 -4.19 -5.75
N TRP A 104 6.34 -3.73 -5.04
CA TRP A 104 5.21 -4.57 -4.62
C TRP A 104 4.42 -5.14 -5.80
N ALA A 105 4.17 -4.31 -6.82
CA ALA A 105 3.49 -4.75 -8.05
C ALA A 105 4.31 -5.82 -8.80
N ILE A 106 5.64 -5.64 -8.89
CA ILE A 106 6.54 -6.64 -9.48
C ILE A 106 6.46 -7.96 -8.70
N CYS A 107 6.53 -7.92 -7.36
CA CYS A 107 6.46 -9.14 -6.54
C CYS A 107 5.13 -9.89 -6.76
N ASN A 108 4.00 -9.19 -6.78
CA ASN A 108 2.70 -9.79 -7.08
C ASN A 108 2.67 -10.41 -8.50
N PHE A 109 3.22 -9.71 -9.49
CA PHE A 109 3.30 -10.22 -10.85
C PHE A 109 4.18 -11.48 -10.96
N VAL A 110 5.31 -11.50 -10.28
CA VAL A 110 6.22 -12.66 -10.25
C VAL A 110 5.52 -13.90 -9.69
N GLU A 111 4.75 -13.76 -8.61
CA GLU A 111 3.98 -14.86 -8.06
C GLU A 111 2.93 -15.38 -9.04
N LEU A 112 2.23 -14.46 -9.73
CA LEU A 112 1.29 -14.85 -10.80
C LEU A 112 2.00 -15.54 -11.97
N ALA A 113 3.15 -15.03 -12.42
CA ALA A 113 3.93 -15.63 -13.51
C ALA A 113 4.38 -17.06 -13.16
N LYS A 114 4.83 -17.28 -11.92
CA LYS A 114 5.15 -18.61 -11.41
C LYS A 114 3.93 -19.54 -11.40
N LYS A 115 2.80 -19.05 -10.92
CA LYS A 115 1.53 -19.79 -10.91
C LYS A 115 1.11 -20.23 -12.31
N LEU A 116 1.35 -19.38 -13.31
CA LEU A 116 1.04 -19.66 -14.72
C LEU A 116 2.12 -20.47 -15.44
N GLY A 117 3.21 -20.85 -14.76
CA GLY A 117 4.34 -21.55 -15.38
C GLY A 117 5.18 -20.71 -16.34
N ARG A 118 5.05 -19.37 -16.29
CA ARG A 118 5.79 -18.42 -17.15
C ARG A 118 7.15 -18.08 -16.53
N SER A 119 8.01 -19.10 -16.42
CA SER A 119 9.28 -19.03 -15.67
C SER A 119 10.26 -17.96 -16.17
N GLY A 120 10.35 -17.75 -17.48
CA GLY A 120 11.24 -16.71 -18.04
C GLY A 120 10.82 -15.29 -17.65
N ASP A 121 9.52 -15.01 -17.64
CA ASP A 121 9.02 -13.73 -17.12
C ASP A 121 9.26 -13.61 -15.62
N ALA A 122 9.01 -14.66 -14.85
CA ALA A 122 9.26 -14.65 -13.41
C ALA A 122 10.72 -14.31 -13.09
N GLU A 123 11.69 -14.94 -13.72
CA GLU A 123 13.12 -14.67 -13.52
C GLU A 123 13.53 -13.25 -13.91
N TYR A 124 13.02 -12.74 -15.04
CA TYR A 124 13.26 -11.38 -15.49
C TYR A 124 12.77 -10.34 -14.47
N TYR A 125 11.52 -10.50 -14.00
CA TYR A 125 10.94 -9.55 -13.05
C TYR A 125 11.46 -9.74 -11.61
N GLU A 126 11.91 -10.92 -11.21
CA GLU A 126 12.66 -11.12 -9.95
C GLU A 126 13.97 -10.31 -9.94
N THR A 127 14.68 -10.32 -11.07
CA THR A 127 15.91 -9.53 -11.22
C THR A 127 15.60 -8.03 -11.12
N MET A 128 14.51 -7.58 -11.75
CA MET A 128 14.05 -6.19 -11.66
C MET A 128 13.66 -5.84 -10.21
N ALA A 129 12.92 -6.69 -9.53
CA ALA A 129 12.52 -6.51 -8.13
C ALA A 129 13.75 -6.33 -7.23
N ALA A 130 14.75 -7.20 -7.38
CA ALA A 130 15.99 -7.12 -6.59
C ALA A 130 16.72 -5.78 -6.79
N ALA A 131 16.77 -5.28 -8.04
CA ALA A 131 17.39 -4.00 -8.36
C ALA A 131 16.60 -2.83 -7.73
N VAL A 132 15.27 -2.80 -7.89
CA VAL A 132 14.39 -1.77 -7.31
C VAL A 132 14.50 -1.75 -5.79
N LYS A 133 14.46 -2.90 -5.14
CA LYS A 133 14.62 -3.01 -3.68
C LYS A 133 15.94 -2.45 -3.21
N LYS A 134 17.02 -2.86 -3.86
CA LYS A 134 18.38 -2.44 -3.49
C LYS A 134 18.54 -0.92 -3.58
N ILE A 135 18.17 -0.33 -4.72
CA ILE A 135 18.36 1.11 -4.95
C ILE A 135 17.45 1.92 -4.02
N SER A 136 16.21 1.49 -3.83
CA SER A 136 15.26 2.15 -2.92
C SER A 136 15.78 2.19 -1.48
N ARG A 137 16.35 1.10 -0.99
CA ARG A 137 16.95 1.07 0.36
C ARG A 137 18.17 1.97 0.49
N GLN A 138 19.00 2.05 -0.55
CA GLN A 138 20.21 2.87 -0.54
C GLN A 138 19.91 4.36 -0.58
N GLU A 139 18.98 4.78 -1.43
CA GLU A 139 18.73 6.20 -1.70
C GLU A 139 17.69 6.83 -0.77
N LEU A 140 16.73 6.03 -0.27
CA LEU A 140 15.58 6.55 0.43
C LEU A 140 15.62 6.38 1.95
N TRP A 141 16.56 5.59 2.49
CA TRP A 141 16.73 5.41 3.92
C TRP A 141 17.56 6.54 4.54
N ASP A 142 17.02 7.25 5.54
CA ASP A 142 17.64 8.39 6.21
C ASP A 142 18.19 8.05 7.62
N GLY A 143 18.33 6.77 7.93
CA GLY A 143 18.85 6.29 9.21
C GLY A 143 17.80 6.05 10.30
N GLN A 144 16.64 6.70 10.22
CA GLN A 144 15.52 6.54 11.15
C GLN A 144 14.22 6.16 10.46
N TRP A 145 13.97 6.70 9.26
CA TRP A 145 12.80 6.46 8.45
C TRP A 145 13.10 6.61 6.96
N PHE A 146 12.13 6.30 6.10
CA PHE A 146 12.24 6.49 4.66
C PHE A 146 11.77 7.90 4.28
N ILE A 147 12.61 8.61 3.52
CA ILE A 147 12.28 9.95 3.00
C ILE A 147 11.08 9.89 2.05
N ARG A 148 10.43 11.04 1.85
CA ARG A 148 9.27 11.12 0.94
C ARG A 148 9.66 11.04 -0.53
N GLY A 149 10.81 11.58 -0.87
CA GLY A 149 11.31 11.57 -2.23
C GLY A 149 12.45 12.55 -2.46
N ILE A 150 12.78 12.75 -3.73
CA ILE A 150 13.88 13.63 -4.17
C ILE A 150 13.32 14.56 -5.24
N THR A 151 13.44 15.87 -5.05
CA THR A 151 12.96 16.86 -6.03
C THR A 151 13.74 16.76 -7.34
N ALA A 152 13.20 17.33 -8.42
CA ALA A 152 13.89 17.40 -9.71
C ALA A 152 15.27 18.13 -9.63
N LYS A 153 15.49 18.93 -8.58
CA LYS A 153 16.77 19.61 -8.30
C LYS A 153 17.70 18.80 -7.39
N GLY A 154 17.33 17.57 -7.03
CA GLY A 154 18.16 16.66 -6.22
C GLY A 154 18.05 16.88 -4.71
N ARG A 155 17.10 17.71 -4.21
CA ARG A 155 16.86 17.90 -2.78
C ARG A 155 16.05 16.73 -2.22
N LYS A 156 16.55 16.06 -1.21
CA LYS A 156 15.80 15.04 -0.44
C LYS A 156 14.74 15.72 0.43
N ILE A 157 13.53 15.16 0.45
CA ILE A 157 12.38 15.67 1.21
C ILE A 157 11.90 14.57 2.16
N GLY A 158 11.57 14.94 3.39
CA GLY A 158 11.18 14.00 4.43
C GLY A 158 12.39 13.45 5.20
N THR A 159 13.46 14.25 5.30
CA THR A 159 14.67 13.88 6.03
C THR A 159 14.61 14.30 7.49
N GLN A 160 15.51 13.74 8.31
CA GLN A 160 15.68 14.16 9.72
C GLN A 160 16.06 15.65 9.86
N ALA A 161 16.70 16.22 8.84
CA ALA A 161 17.11 17.61 8.81
C ALA A 161 15.99 18.58 8.45
N ASP A 162 14.90 18.11 7.88
CA ASP A 162 13.77 18.93 7.50
C ASP A 162 13.01 19.44 8.73
N THR A 163 12.63 20.72 8.72
CA THR A 163 11.84 21.35 9.78
C THR A 163 10.34 21.27 9.51
N GLU A 164 9.94 21.09 8.25
CA GLU A 164 8.57 20.88 7.77
C GLU A 164 8.53 19.65 6.88
N GLY A 165 7.43 18.90 6.86
CA GLY A 165 7.30 17.68 6.08
C GLY A 165 8.39 16.64 6.40
N ARG A 166 8.77 16.51 7.66
CA ARG A 166 9.90 15.67 8.07
C ARG A 166 9.58 14.17 8.06
N VAL A 167 8.40 13.80 8.53
CA VAL A 167 7.92 12.41 8.50
C VAL A 167 6.67 12.33 7.64
N HIS A 168 6.63 11.37 6.73
CA HIS A 168 5.48 11.13 5.84
C HIS A 168 4.96 9.72 6.04
N MET A 169 3.63 9.58 6.08
CA MET A 169 2.98 8.29 6.29
C MET A 169 3.17 7.37 5.06
N GLU A 170 3.00 7.92 3.86
CA GLU A 170 2.99 7.14 2.61
C GLU A 170 4.30 6.38 2.39
N SER A 171 5.45 7.06 2.51
CA SER A 171 6.74 6.41 2.29
C SER A 171 7.05 5.37 3.36
N ASN A 172 6.73 5.63 4.63
CA ASN A 172 7.08 4.75 5.74
C ASN A 172 6.20 3.50 5.79
N THR A 173 4.90 3.64 5.59
CA THR A 173 3.99 2.49 5.52
C THR A 173 4.26 1.61 4.31
N TRP A 174 4.48 2.21 3.13
CA TRP A 174 4.75 1.46 1.90
C TRP A 174 6.12 0.82 1.87
N ALA A 175 7.13 1.35 2.55
CA ALA A 175 8.41 0.67 2.69
C ALA A 175 8.25 -0.69 3.41
N VAL A 176 7.36 -0.75 4.41
CA VAL A 176 7.05 -1.99 5.13
C VAL A 176 6.13 -2.90 4.31
N LEU A 177 5.00 -2.37 3.80
CA LEU A 177 4.01 -3.14 3.07
C LEU A 177 4.57 -3.80 1.81
N SER A 178 5.42 -3.10 1.09
CA SER A 178 6.06 -3.65 -0.09
C SER A 178 7.12 -4.70 0.23
N GLY A 179 7.67 -4.70 1.45
CA GLY A 179 8.80 -5.53 1.83
C GLY A 179 10.16 -4.96 1.38
N VAL A 180 10.23 -3.69 1.01
CA VAL A 180 11.51 -3.00 0.74
C VAL A 180 12.30 -2.83 2.05
N ALA A 181 11.67 -2.35 3.11
CA ALA A 181 12.30 -2.26 4.43
C ALA A 181 12.69 -3.65 4.96
N ASP A 182 13.84 -3.75 5.60
CA ASP A 182 14.10 -4.90 6.46
C ASP A 182 13.35 -4.75 7.81
N PRO A 183 13.31 -5.81 8.63
CA PRO A 183 12.55 -5.77 9.89
C PRO A 183 12.96 -4.62 10.82
N GLU A 184 14.24 -4.30 10.91
CA GLU A 184 14.71 -3.22 11.80
C GLU A 184 14.38 -1.83 11.22
N GLN A 185 14.60 -1.64 9.93
CA GLN A 185 14.16 -0.41 9.24
C GLN A 185 12.65 -0.21 9.34
N GLY A 186 11.88 -1.28 9.15
CA GLY A 186 10.42 -1.23 9.27
C GLY A 186 9.96 -0.83 10.68
N LYS A 187 10.59 -1.38 11.71
CA LYS A 187 10.30 -1.01 13.11
C LYS A 187 10.58 0.48 13.36
N LEU A 188 11.76 0.96 12.99
CA LEU A 188 12.15 2.36 13.17
C LEU A 188 11.22 3.30 12.40
N ALA A 189 10.92 2.98 11.15
CA ALA A 189 10.02 3.76 10.31
C ALA A 189 8.61 3.87 10.91
N MET A 190 8.05 2.76 11.38
CA MET A 190 6.72 2.74 11.98
C MET A 190 6.70 3.29 13.42
N ASP A 191 7.83 3.27 14.14
CA ASP A 191 7.97 3.95 15.41
C ASP A 191 7.94 5.49 15.20
N ALA A 192 8.58 5.99 14.14
CA ALA A 192 8.48 7.39 13.75
C ALA A 192 7.04 7.77 13.31
N VAL A 193 6.34 6.91 12.60
CA VAL A 193 4.92 7.12 12.28
C VAL A 193 4.07 7.26 13.55
N ASP A 194 4.25 6.38 14.54
CA ASP A 194 3.54 6.46 15.82
C ASP A 194 3.91 7.74 16.60
N GLU A 195 5.19 8.07 16.66
CA GLU A 195 5.67 9.22 17.43
C GLU A 195 5.23 10.57 16.85
N TYR A 196 5.36 10.73 15.52
CA TYR A 196 5.18 12.04 14.88
C TYR A 196 3.81 12.23 14.23
N LEU A 197 3.12 11.17 13.83
CA LEU A 197 1.88 11.27 13.05
C LEU A 197 0.63 10.84 13.82
N TYR A 198 0.77 10.08 14.91
CA TYR A 198 -0.39 9.59 15.66
C TYR A 198 -1.14 10.72 16.36
N THR A 199 -2.48 10.66 16.22
CA THR A 199 -3.43 11.45 17.00
C THR A 199 -4.56 10.55 17.49
N PRO A 200 -5.34 10.95 18.50
CA PRO A 200 -6.53 10.17 18.93
C PRO A 200 -7.62 10.03 17.85
N TYR A 201 -7.44 10.66 16.68
CA TYR A 201 -8.43 10.71 15.59
C TYR A 201 -7.93 10.03 14.30
N GLY A 202 -6.77 9.42 14.34
CA GLY A 202 -6.09 8.82 13.21
C GLY A 202 -4.69 9.38 13.01
N LEU A 203 -4.02 8.95 11.96
CA LEU A 203 -2.67 9.35 11.61
C LEU A 203 -2.70 10.52 10.61
N MET A 204 -1.85 11.53 10.87
CA MET A 204 -1.59 12.61 9.93
C MET A 204 -0.79 12.12 8.73
N LEU A 205 -0.97 12.75 7.56
CA LEU A 205 -0.19 12.39 6.36
C LEU A 205 1.29 12.74 6.50
N ASN A 206 1.58 13.91 7.09
CA ASN A 206 2.96 14.34 7.34
C ASN A 206 3.02 15.26 8.57
N ALA A 207 4.17 15.33 9.20
CA ALA A 207 4.47 16.24 10.30
C ALA A 207 5.95 16.67 10.30
N PRO A 208 6.25 17.91 10.71
CA PRO A 208 5.32 19.05 10.82
C PRO A 208 4.69 19.41 9.46
N CYS A 209 3.53 20.06 9.47
CA CYS A 209 2.91 20.55 8.24
C CYS A 209 3.81 21.59 7.55
N PHE A 210 3.66 21.71 6.23
CA PHE A 210 4.28 22.79 5.46
C PHE A 210 3.55 24.12 5.76
N THR A 211 4.30 25.19 5.98
CA THR A 211 3.80 26.55 6.22
C THR A 211 4.34 27.55 5.20
N VAL A 212 5.43 27.20 4.52
CA VAL A 212 6.09 28.04 3.52
C VAL A 212 5.90 27.43 2.13
N PRO A 213 5.33 28.17 1.16
CA PRO A 213 5.20 27.71 -0.22
C PRO A 213 6.56 27.35 -0.85
N ASP A 214 6.63 26.20 -1.47
CA ASP A 214 7.82 25.66 -2.14
C ASP A 214 7.42 24.91 -3.41
N ASP A 215 7.70 25.51 -4.57
CA ASP A 215 7.33 24.94 -5.88
C ASP A 215 8.15 23.68 -6.25
N ASP A 216 9.29 23.46 -5.61
CA ASP A 216 10.07 22.24 -5.81
C ASP A 216 9.43 21.01 -5.12
N ILE A 217 8.63 21.24 -4.09
CA ILE A 217 7.85 20.20 -3.41
C ILE A 217 6.50 20.02 -4.09
N GLY A 218 5.79 21.14 -4.33
CA GLY A 218 4.51 21.14 -5.00
C GLY A 218 3.40 21.87 -4.24
N PHE A 219 2.17 21.72 -4.75
CA PHE A 219 1.01 22.46 -4.26
C PHE A 219 0.67 22.16 -2.79
N VAL A 220 1.08 21.01 -2.25
CA VAL A 220 0.89 20.66 -0.84
C VAL A 220 1.40 21.75 0.11
N THR A 221 2.48 22.44 -0.26
CA THR A 221 3.06 23.53 0.56
C THR A 221 2.23 24.81 0.56
N ARG A 222 1.23 24.92 -0.31
CA ARG A 222 0.29 26.03 -0.42
C ARG A 222 -1.06 25.73 0.23
N VAL A 223 -1.28 24.50 0.66
CA VAL A 223 -2.47 24.09 1.40
C VAL A 223 -2.30 24.45 2.86
N TYR A 224 -3.34 24.97 3.51
CA TYR A 224 -3.29 25.29 4.94
C TYR A 224 -2.91 24.04 5.76
N PRO A 225 -2.06 24.23 6.80
CA PRO A 225 -1.72 23.17 7.75
C PRO A 225 -2.95 22.46 8.32
N GLY A 226 -2.95 21.14 8.30
CA GLY A 226 -4.05 20.31 8.77
C GLY A 226 -5.21 20.15 7.77
N LEU A 227 -5.08 20.66 6.54
CA LEU A 227 -6.07 20.46 5.48
C LEU A 227 -5.51 19.60 4.34
N LYS A 228 -6.41 18.85 3.67
CA LYS A 228 -6.09 17.98 2.53
C LYS A 228 -4.82 17.16 2.81
N GLU A 229 -3.87 17.19 1.88
CA GLU A 229 -2.63 16.40 1.97
C GLU A 229 -1.55 17.06 2.84
N ASN A 230 -1.75 18.28 3.36
CA ASN A 230 -0.79 18.94 4.24
C ASN A 230 -1.05 18.62 5.72
N GLY A 231 -0.65 17.45 6.16
CA GLY A 231 -0.71 17.04 7.56
C GLY A 231 -2.12 16.78 8.10
N SER A 232 -3.14 16.65 7.25
CA SER A 232 -4.46 16.24 7.73
C SER A 232 -4.51 14.74 8.03
N ILE A 233 -5.55 14.35 8.79
CA ILE A 233 -5.93 12.95 8.93
C ILE A 233 -6.74 12.57 7.69
N PHE A 234 -6.11 11.80 6.80
CA PHE A 234 -6.74 11.35 5.56
C PHE A 234 -7.16 9.89 5.71
N SER A 235 -8.44 9.60 5.59
CA SER A 235 -8.97 8.26 5.91
C SER A 235 -8.46 7.15 4.99
N HIS A 236 -8.15 7.47 3.72
CA HIS A 236 -7.75 6.48 2.73
C HIS A 236 -6.41 5.78 3.04
N PRO A 237 -5.30 6.49 3.34
CA PRO A 237 -4.02 5.84 3.61
C PRO A 237 -3.83 5.36 5.05
N ASN A 238 -4.69 5.75 5.98
CA ASN A 238 -4.57 5.31 7.38
C ASN A 238 -4.55 3.78 7.52
N PRO A 239 -5.38 3.00 6.79
CA PRO A 239 -5.30 1.54 6.80
C PRO A 239 -3.96 0.96 6.37
N TRP A 240 -3.14 1.67 5.58
CA TRP A 240 -1.80 1.22 5.25
C TRP A 240 -0.91 1.07 6.49
N ALA A 241 -1.10 1.94 7.48
CA ALA A 241 -0.37 1.85 8.74
C ALA A 241 -0.80 0.62 9.56
N TRP A 242 -2.09 0.25 9.56
CA TRP A 242 -2.54 -0.98 10.23
C TRP A 242 -1.92 -2.21 9.56
N CYS A 243 -1.93 -2.23 8.23
CA CYS A 243 -1.29 -3.29 7.47
C CYS A 243 0.22 -3.37 7.78
N ALA A 244 0.92 -2.24 7.80
CA ALA A 244 2.35 -2.19 8.10
C ALA A 244 2.67 -2.72 9.51
N GLU A 245 1.88 -2.33 10.52
CA GLU A 245 2.04 -2.86 11.87
C GLU A 245 1.72 -4.37 11.95
N ALA A 246 0.72 -4.82 11.20
CA ALA A 246 0.40 -6.24 11.11
C ALA A 246 1.51 -7.05 10.42
N VAL A 247 2.16 -6.50 9.40
CA VAL A 247 3.36 -7.11 8.78
C VAL A 247 4.49 -7.23 9.80
N LEU A 248 4.69 -6.23 10.65
CA LEU A 248 5.69 -6.22 11.71
C LEU A 248 5.31 -7.08 12.93
N GLY A 249 4.10 -7.65 12.98
CA GLY A 249 3.62 -8.48 14.08
C GLY A 249 3.20 -7.69 15.32
N ARG A 250 2.86 -6.42 15.19
CA ARG A 250 2.51 -5.51 16.29
C ARG A 250 0.98 -5.31 16.35
N GLY A 251 0.25 -6.34 16.75
CA GLY A 251 -1.22 -6.37 16.74
C GLY A 251 -1.87 -5.29 17.60
N SER A 252 -1.36 -5.03 18.78
CA SER A 252 -1.86 -3.96 19.67
C SER A 252 -1.70 -2.57 19.04
N ARG A 253 -0.59 -2.31 18.34
CA ARG A 253 -0.39 -1.03 17.66
C ARG A 253 -1.24 -0.90 16.41
N ALA A 254 -1.39 -1.96 15.64
CA ALA A 254 -2.30 -1.99 14.50
C ALA A 254 -3.73 -1.67 14.92
N MET A 255 -4.20 -2.24 16.05
CA MET A 255 -5.52 -1.97 16.61
C MET A 255 -5.64 -0.55 17.17
N LYS A 256 -4.58 -0.02 17.82
CA LYS A 256 -4.53 1.38 18.25
C LYS A 256 -4.80 2.35 17.08
N PHE A 257 -4.19 2.09 15.91
CA PHE A 257 -4.39 2.93 14.73
C PHE A 257 -5.77 2.75 14.10
N TYR A 258 -6.28 1.51 14.08
CA TYR A 258 -7.65 1.21 13.66
C TYR A 258 -8.67 1.97 14.51
N ASP A 259 -8.58 1.85 15.84
CA ASP A 259 -9.50 2.48 16.79
C ASP A 259 -9.49 4.01 16.67
N ALA A 260 -8.31 4.59 16.47
CA ALA A 260 -8.19 6.04 16.32
C ALA A 260 -8.95 6.57 15.09
N LEU A 261 -9.03 5.80 13.99
CA LEU A 261 -9.75 6.22 12.79
C LEU A 261 -11.21 5.76 12.77
N CYS A 262 -11.57 4.68 13.48
CA CYS A 262 -12.87 4.05 13.41
C CYS A 262 -13.98 5.00 13.89
N PRO A 263 -15.00 5.35 13.06
CA PRO A 263 -16.06 6.26 13.46
C PRO A 263 -16.84 5.80 14.69
N ALA A 264 -16.99 4.49 14.87
CA ALA A 264 -17.69 3.92 16.02
C ALA A 264 -16.98 4.21 17.35
N MET A 265 -15.65 4.36 17.33
CA MET A 265 -14.85 4.67 18.51
C MET A 265 -14.83 6.17 18.84
N GLN A 266 -15.39 7.02 17.96
CA GLN A 266 -15.45 8.48 18.12
C GLN A 266 -16.85 8.98 18.51
N ASN A 267 -17.73 8.10 19.01
CA ASN A 267 -19.15 8.40 19.26
C ASN A 267 -19.40 9.41 20.38
N ASP A 268 -18.47 9.60 21.30
CA ASP A 268 -18.52 10.57 22.40
C ASP A 268 -18.17 12.01 21.97
N ARG A 269 -17.76 12.21 20.72
CA ARG A 269 -17.23 13.49 20.23
C ARG A 269 -18.00 13.99 19.01
N ILE A 270 -18.98 14.85 19.23
CA ILE A 270 -19.84 15.38 18.17
C ILE A 270 -19.05 16.15 17.11
N GLU A 271 -17.99 16.85 17.49
CA GLU A 271 -17.15 17.61 16.57
C GLU A 271 -16.44 16.71 15.56
N VAL A 272 -16.03 15.51 15.97
CA VAL A 272 -15.32 14.54 15.12
C VAL A 272 -16.28 13.81 14.17
N ARG A 273 -17.57 13.68 14.53
CA ARG A 273 -18.60 13.13 13.62
C ARG A 273 -18.76 13.93 12.33
N LYS A 274 -18.23 15.15 12.29
CA LYS A 274 -18.17 16.00 11.10
C LYS A 274 -16.89 15.80 10.29
N ALA A 275 -16.13 14.72 10.52
CA ALA A 275 -14.96 14.42 9.71
C ALA A 275 -15.33 14.49 8.22
N HIS A 276 -14.66 15.35 7.49
CA HIS A 276 -14.87 15.48 6.05
C HIS A 276 -14.46 14.19 5.36
N HIS A 277 -15.38 13.57 4.64
CA HIS A 277 -15.16 12.37 3.84
C HIS A 277 -14.69 11.11 4.63
N PRO A 278 -15.38 10.70 5.72
CA PRO A 278 -15.10 9.42 6.33
C PRO A 278 -15.53 8.31 5.36
N PHE A 279 -14.65 7.34 5.12
CA PHE A 279 -14.97 6.12 4.38
C PHE A 279 -15.63 6.29 2.99
N MET A 280 -15.18 7.25 2.21
CA MET A 280 -15.47 7.23 0.77
C MET A 280 -14.87 5.96 0.15
N THR A 281 -15.31 5.57 -1.04
CA THR A 281 -15.10 4.26 -1.67
C THR A 281 -13.70 3.66 -1.47
N GLY A 282 -12.63 4.42 -1.74
CA GLY A 282 -11.25 3.96 -1.53
C GLY A 282 -10.91 3.72 -0.06
N SER A 283 -11.34 4.60 0.83
CA SER A 283 -11.12 4.45 2.28
C SER A 283 -11.83 3.21 2.84
N ALA A 284 -13.09 2.99 2.44
CA ALA A 284 -13.86 1.82 2.87
C ALA A 284 -13.23 0.52 2.35
N GLY A 285 -12.81 0.49 1.08
CA GLY A 285 -12.14 -0.65 0.48
C GLY A 285 -10.84 -1.01 1.21
N TRP A 286 -9.99 -0.03 1.48
CA TRP A 286 -8.76 -0.24 2.22
C TRP A 286 -8.98 -0.63 3.68
N ALA A 287 -9.96 -0.02 4.37
CA ALA A 287 -10.29 -0.39 5.74
C ALA A 287 -10.77 -1.85 5.82
N TYR A 288 -11.65 -2.28 4.90
CA TYR A 288 -12.10 -3.66 4.81
C TYR A 288 -10.94 -4.62 4.50
N TYR A 289 -10.11 -4.31 3.52
CA TYR A 289 -8.94 -5.09 3.15
C TYR A 289 -7.96 -5.25 4.32
N ALA A 290 -7.61 -4.15 4.97
CA ALA A 290 -6.71 -4.15 6.11
C ALA A 290 -7.27 -4.96 7.29
N ALA A 291 -8.55 -4.76 7.63
CA ALA A 291 -9.18 -5.49 8.72
C ALA A 291 -9.24 -6.99 8.45
N THR A 292 -9.69 -7.40 7.26
CA THR A 292 -9.91 -8.83 6.96
C THR A 292 -8.62 -9.57 6.64
N GLN A 293 -7.71 -8.97 5.86
CA GLN A 293 -6.54 -9.67 5.38
C GLN A 293 -5.29 -9.47 6.23
N TYR A 294 -5.21 -8.39 7.01
CA TYR A 294 -4.04 -8.12 7.86
C TYR A 294 -4.33 -8.29 9.35
N LEU A 295 -5.41 -7.68 9.89
CA LEU A 295 -5.74 -7.84 11.32
C LEU A 295 -6.29 -9.24 11.60
N LEU A 296 -7.40 -9.62 10.96
CA LEU A 296 -7.97 -10.96 11.09
C LEU A 296 -7.15 -12.02 10.34
N GLY A 297 -6.34 -11.59 9.37
CA GLY A 297 -5.34 -12.40 8.71
C GLY A 297 -5.88 -13.47 7.76
N VAL A 298 -7.13 -13.34 7.27
CA VAL A 298 -7.73 -14.32 6.35
C VAL A 298 -7.55 -13.84 4.92
N ARG A 299 -6.54 -14.40 4.23
CA ARG A 299 -6.13 -13.97 2.87
C ARG A 299 -6.33 -15.07 1.84
N PRO A 300 -6.89 -14.76 0.65
CA PRO A 300 -6.89 -15.66 -0.47
C PRO A 300 -5.50 -15.74 -1.10
N GLU A 301 -5.06 -16.95 -1.36
CA GLU A 301 -3.88 -17.25 -2.17
C GLU A 301 -4.32 -17.96 -3.47
N PHE A 302 -3.37 -18.30 -4.34
CA PHE A 302 -3.73 -18.94 -5.61
C PHE A 302 -4.43 -20.30 -5.44
N ASP A 303 -4.05 -21.07 -4.43
CA ASP A 303 -4.57 -22.42 -4.22
C ASP A 303 -5.07 -22.70 -2.80
N SER A 304 -5.04 -21.69 -1.93
CA SER A 304 -5.34 -21.89 -0.51
C SER A 304 -5.83 -20.61 0.15
N LEU A 305 -6.39 -20.70 1.36
CA LEU A 305 -6.56 -19.59 2.28
C LEU A 305 -5.43 -19.58 3.30
N THR A 306 -4.79 -18.45 3.46
CA THR A 306 -3.88 -18.18 4.58
C THR A 306 -4.69 -17.66 5.76
N VAL A 307 -4.44 -18.20 6.96
CA VAL A 307 -4.94 -17.65 8.23
C VAL A 307 -3.73 -17.28 9.09
N ASP A 308 -3.43 -15.99 9.15
CA ASP A 308 -2.26 -15.45 9.86
C ASP A 308 -2.64 -14.14 10.56
N PRO A 309 -3.43 -14.20 11.64
CA PRO A 309 -3.93 -13.02 12.35
C PRO A 309 -2.82 -12.24 13.02
N CYS A 310 -3.01 -10.91 13.06
CA CYS A 310 -2.21 -10.01 13.88
C CYS A 310 -3.15 -9.16 14.74
N ILE A 311 -3.32 -9.56 15.98
CA ILE A 311 -4.36 -9.09 16.90
C ILE A 311 -3.77 -8.67 18.24
N PRO A 312 -4.46 -7.88 19.06
CA PRO A 312 -4.04 -7.60 20.43
C PRO A 312 -3.88 -8.88 21.25
N ALA A 313 -2.89 -8.89 22.13
CA ALA A 313 -2.57 -10.06 22.99
C ALA A 313 -3.71 -10.44 23.94
N ASP A 314 -4.58 -9.52 24.29
CA ASP A 314 -5.75 -9.75 25.16
C ASP A 314 -6.96 -10.35 24.43
N TRP A 315 -6.98 -10.36 23.11
CA TRP A 315 -8.01 -11.08 22.34
C TRP A 315 -7.81 -12.58 22.51
N LYS A 316 -8.78 -13.24 23.15
CA LYS A 316 -8.70 -14.67 23.46
C LYS A 316 -9.20 -15.55 22.33
N GLU A 317 -10.21 -15.08 21.62
CA GLU A 317 -10.76 -15.76 20.46
C GLU A 317 -11.56 -14.79 19.59
N PHE A 318 -11.71 -15.15 18.32
CA PHE A 318 -12.67 -14.55 17.39
C PHE A 318 -13.09 -15.56 16.34
N THR A 319 -14.12 -15.24 15.58
CA THR A 319 -14.62 -16.06 14.47
C THR A 319 -14.74 -15.24 13.20
N VAL A 320 -14.50 -15.88 12.05
CA VAL A 320 -14.70 -15.31 10.73
C VAL A 320 -15.51 -16.30 9.90
N ASP A 321 -16.64 -15.85 9.37
CA ASP A 321 -17.36 -16.57 8.33
C ASP A 321 -16.94 -16.02 6.96
N ARG A 322 -16.38 -16.88 6.11
CA ARG A 322 -15.84 -16.53 4.81
C ARG A 322 -16.40 -17.42 3.73
N ILE A 323 -16.95 -16.83 2.69
CA ILE A 323 -17.25 -17.54 1.44
C ILE A 323 -16.07 -17.33 0.49
N TRP A 324 -15.48 -18.41 0.03
CA TRP A 324 -14.40 -18.33 -0.95
C TRP A 324 -14.54 -19.45 -1.98
N ARG A 325 -14.57 -19.09 -3.25
CA ARG A 325 -14.71 -20.01 -4.40
C ARG A 325 -15.84 -21.03 -4.24
N GLY A 326 -16.97 -20.58 -3.67
CA GLY A 326 -18.18 -21.40 -3.48
C GLY A 326 -18.20 -22.30 -2.24
N ALA A 327 -17.12 -22.34 -1.46
CA ALA A 327 -17.08 -23.03 -0.18
C ALA A 327 -17.31 -22.04 0.98
N GLU A 328 -18.01 -22.48 2.04
CA GLU A 328 -18.19 -21.73 3.27
C GLU A 328 -17.14 -22.18 4.29
N TYR A 329 -16.36 -21.23 4.79
CA TYR A 329 -15.39 -21.44 5.85
C TYR A 329 -15.86 -20.76 7.13
N ARG A 330 -15.99 -21.53 8.21
CA ARG A 330 -16.21 -21.02 9.57
C ARG A 330 -14.91 -21.14 10.33
N ILE A 331 -14.20 -20.03 10.42
CA ILE A 331 -12.84 -19.97 10.98
C ILE A 331 -12.97 -19.52 12.43
N ARG A 332 -12.49 -20.35 13.37
CA ARG A 332 -12.38 -19.98 14.78
C ARG A 332 -10.89 -19.88 15.12
N VAL A 333 -10.46 -18.71 15.53
CA VAL A 333 -9.12 -18.46 16.04
C VAL A 333 -9.16 -18.40 17.55
N THR A 334 -8.27 -19.13 18.21
CA THR A 334 -8.09 -19.11 19.66
C THR A 334 -6.68 -18.69 20.03
N ASN A 335 -6.54 -17.78 21.00
CA ASN A 335 -5.26 -17.22 21.44
C ASN A 335 -5.05 -17.42 22.95
N PRO A 336 -4.87 -18.66 23.42
CA PRO A 336 -4.71 -18.94 24.84
C PRO A 336 -3.41 -18.39 25.43
N LYS A 337 -2.37 -18.22 24.58
CA LYS A 337 -1.07 -17.71 25.01
C LYS A 337 -0.97 -16.19 25.00
N GLY A 338 -1.94 -15.49 24.44
CA GLY A 338 -1.92 -14.03 24.31
C GLY A 338 -0.79 -13.53 23.44
N VAL A 339 -0.58 -14.13 22.28
CA VAL A 339 0.39 -13.67 21.27
C VAL A 339 -0.28 -12.68 20.30
N GLU A 340 0.50 -11.74 19.79
CA GLU A 340 -0.04 -10.79 18.80
C GLU A 340 -0.01 -11.35 17.38
N LYS A 341 0.92 -12.27 17.08
CA LYS A 341 1.10 -12.89 15.77
C LYS A 341 1.65 -14.31 15.88
N GLY A 342 1.42 -15.08 14.81
CA GLY A 342 1.89 -16.44 14.66
C GLY A 342 0.80 -17.47 14.95
N VAL A 343 0.74 -18.48 14.09
CA VAL A 343 -0.20 -19.60 14.17
C VAL A 343 0.56 -20.86 14.56
N ALA A 344 0.16 -21.51 15.65
CA ALA A 344 0.80 -22.72 16.13
C ALA A 344 0.27 -23.98 15.43
N GLU A 345 -1.01 -24.00 15.09
CA GLU A 345 -1.67 -25.15 14.45
C GLU A 345 -2.90 -24.69 13.68
N ILE A 346 -3.15 -25.31 12.54
CA ILE A 346 -4.37 -25.15 11.75
C ILE A 346 -5.08 -26.51 11.70
N ARG A 347 -6.38 -26.53 11.95
CA ARG A 347 -7.23 -27.72 11.80
C ARG A 347 -8.37 -27.45 10.84
N LEU A 348 -8.51 -28.34 9.85
CA LEU A 348 -9.64 -28.37 8.94
C LEU A 348 -10.53 -29.57 9.28
N ASN A 349 -11.79 -29.33 9.64
CA ASN A 349 -12.74 -30.36 10.05
C ASN A 349 -12.20 -31.32 11.14
N GLY A 350 -11.34 -30.80 12.03
CA GLY A 350 -10.75 -31.55 13.14
C GLY A 350 -9.39 -32.17 12.85
N GLU A 351 -8.96 -32.22 11.59
CA GLU A 351 -7.65 -32.76 11.19
C GLU A 351 -6.62 -31.64 11.05
N THR A 352 -5.38 -31.88 11.54
CA THR A 352 -4.28 -30.92 11.39
C THR A 352 -3.83 -30.87 9.93
N VAL A 353 -3.71 -29.63 9.40
CA VAL A 353 -3.30 -29.36 8.02
C VAL A 353 -2.23 -28.26 7.98
N ASP A 354 -1.41 -28.28 6.93
CA ASP A 354 -0.40 -27.24 6.70
C ASP A 354 -1.00 -26.00 5.98
N SER A 355 -2.07 -26.19 5.24
CA SER A 355 -2.77 -25.11 4.52
C SER A 355 -4.26 -25.41 4.40
N ILE A 356 -5.07 -24.39 4.18
CA ILE A 356 -6.51 -24.50 3.94
C ILE A 356 -6.72 -24.48 2.42
N PRO A 357 -7.21 -25.56 1.81
CA PRO A 357 -7.41 -25.68 0.36
C PRO A 357 -8.54 -24.79 -0.15
#